data_4bf28aecc6de42270304f996bd3d7ab1
#
_entry.id   4bf28aecc6de42270304f996bd3d7ab1
#
_cell.length_a   1.000
_cell.length_b   1.000
_cell.length_c   1.000
_cell.angle_alpha   90.00
_cell.angle_beta   90.00
_cell.angle_gamma   90.00
#
_symmetry.space_group_name_H-M   'P 1'
#
loop_
_entity.id
_entity.type
_entity.pdbx_description
1 polymer ?
#
loop_
_entity_poly.entity_id
_entity_poly.type
_entity_poly.pdbx_seq_one_letter_code
_entity_poly.pdbx_strand_id
1 'polypeptide(L)'
;MSKKLFWFIGVVAVCLIAIVMLTNAKEDAVVIDYEGQPFLGEESAPVEIVEFGDYKCPHCGEFKNTLLPMINQELVETGKAKFYFMNYSFIAADSTTSAQFGETVYQELGNERFWEFHHILFANQTNESGQENLMSEDFLSAVLAEVATQEEVEKVKLSFSEGKAKDAWDKDMSTANNLSVNSTPTIYIDGKEFTGQTMDDFVEMVDESTDGK
;
A
#
# COMPACT_ATOMS: atom_id res chain seq x y z
N MET A 1 25.51 -44.62 -29.37
CA MET A 1 24.73 -43.39 -29.18
C MET A 1 25.24 -42.35 -30.18
N SER A 2 24.36 -41.70 -30.92
CA SER A 2 24.79 -40.81 -32.03
C SER A 2 25.27 -39.46 -31.46
N LYS A 3 26.29 -38.84 -32.07
CA LYS A 3 26.82 -37.51 -31.69
C LYS A 3 25.69 -36.44 -31.60
N LYS A 4 24.61 -36.66 -32.40
CA LYS A 4 23.42 -35.80 -32.38
C LYS A 4 22.66 -35.88 -31.05
N LEU A 5 22.61 -37.07 -30.43
CA LEU A 5 21.92 -37.24 -29.12
C LEU A 5 22.65 -36.50 -28.01
N PHE A 6 23.98 -36.55 -27.94
CA PHE A 6 24.78 -35.79 -26.97
C PHE A 6 24.63 -34.27 -27.17
N TRP A 7 24.57 -33.81 -28.43
CA TRP A 7 24.35 -32.40 -28.72
C TRP A 7 22.96 -31.94 -28.26
N PHE A 8 21.91 -32.74 -28.49
CA PHE A 8 20.56 -32.45 -28.01
C PHE A 8 20.48 -32.39 -26.47
N ILE A 9 21.11 -33.35 -25.77
CA ILE A 9 21.14 -33.36 -24.29
C ILE A 9 21.88 -32.13 -23.81
N GLY A 10 22.97 -31.72 -24.42
CA GLY A 10 23.71 -30.51 -24.06
C GLY A 10 22.86 -29.23 -24.19
N VAL A 11 22.13 -29.10 -25.32
CA VAL A 11 21.25 -27.95 -25.53
C VAL A 11 20.11 -27.90 -24.50
N VAL A 12 19.46 -29.02 -24.21
CA VAL A 12 18.40 -29.11 -23.19
C VAL A 12 18.94 -28.76 -21.81
N ALA A 13 20.12 -29.24 -21.44
CA ALA A 13 20.75 -28.90 -20.15
C ALA A 13 21.05 -27.41 -20.05
N VAL A 14 21.59 -26.78 -21.09
CA VAL A 14 21.84 -25.32 -21.12
C VAL A 14 20.54 -24.54 -21.01
N CYS A 15 19.47 -24.95 -21.73
CA CYS A 15 18.16 -24.31 -21.63
C CYS A 15 17.57 -24.43 -20.22
N LEU A 16 17.68 -25.58 -19.56
CA LEU A 16 17.21 -25.79 -18.19
C LEU A 16 18.00 -24.93 -17.19
N ILE A 17 19.32 -24.84 -17.33
CA ILE A 17 20.16 -23.97 -16.50
C ILE A 17 19.79 -22.50 -16.72
N ALA A 18 19.58 -22.08 -17.97
CA ALA A 18 19.16 -20.71 -18.28
C ALA A 18 17.77 -20.39 -17.68
N ILE A 19 16.82 -21.32 -17.75
CA ILE A 19 15.51 -21.18 -17.12
C ILE A 19 15.65 -21.05 -15.60
N VAL A 20 16.43 -21.92 -14.96
CA VAL A 20 16.67 -21.87 -13.52
C VAL A 20 17.36 -20.55 -13.10
N MET A 21 18.33 -20.07 -13.90
CA MET A 21 18.95 -18.76 -13.62
C MET A 21 17.99 -17.60 -13.80
N LEU A 22 17.10 -17.65 -14.80
CA LEU A 22 16.08 -16.62 -15.03
C LEU A 22 14.99 -16.63 -13.95
N THR A 23 14.59 -17.82 -13.46
CA THR A 23 13.58 -17.94 -12.39
C THR A 23 14.15 -17.65 -10.99
N ASN A 24 15.46 -17.77 -10.80
CA ASN A 24 16.16 -17.41 -9.56
C ASN A 24 16.81 -16.01 -9.60
N ALA A 25 16.55 -15.21 -10.64
CA ALA A 25 16.91 -13.80 -10.61
C ALA A 25 16.12 -13.15 -9.46
N LYS A 26 16.78 -12.85 -8.34
CA LYS A 26 16.17 -12.03 -7.27
C LYS A 26 15.78 -10.71 -7.93
N GLU A 27 14.52 -10.35 -7.85
CA GLU A 27 14.11 -9.00 -8.21
C GLU A 27 14.89 -8.02 -7.32
N ASP A 28 15.57 -7.08 -7.93
CA ASP A 28 16.29 -6.05 -7.20
C ASP A 28 15.27 -5.21 -6.44
N ALA A 29 15.53 -4.99 -5.15
CA ALA A 29 14.67 -4.13 -4.35
C ALA A 29 14.68 -2.70 -4.91
N VAL A 30 13.50 -2.14 -5.11
CA VAL A 30 13.34 -0.74 -5.54
C VAL A 30 13.42 0.18 -4.33
N VAL A 31 13.89 1.39 -4.54
CA VAL A 31 13.91 2.42 -3.49
C VAL A 31 12.58 3.18 -3.54
N ILE A 32 11.84 3.15 -2.44
CA ILE A 32 10.60 3.89 -2.26
C ILE A 32 10.88 5.05 -1.29
N ASP A 33 10.43 6.25 -1.64
CA ASP A 33 10.56 7.43 -0.80
C ASP A 33 9.32 7.56 0.11
N TYR A 34 9.53 7.30 1.40
CA TYR A 34 8.50 7.35 2.44
C TYR A 34 8.39 8.70 3.15
N GLU A 35 9.18 9.71 2.74
CA GLU A 35 9.12 11.03 3.38
C GLU A 35 7.72 11.66 3.23
N GLY A 36 7.13 12.04 4.37
CA GLY A 36 5.80 12.63 4.42
C GLY A 36 4.65 11.63 4.30
N GLN A 37 4.90 10.33 4.46
CA GLN A 37 3.87 9.30 4.41
C GLN A 37 3.35 8.92 5.80
N PRO A 38 2.03 8.66 5.95
CA PRO A 38 1.48 8.15 7.20
C PRO A 38 1.93 6.71 7.44
N PHE A 39 2.28 6.37 8.68
CA PHE A 39 2.71 5.02 9.02
C PHE A 39 2.22 4.55 10.39
N LEU A 40 2.14 3.24 10.55
CA LEU A 40 1.98 2.52 11.82
C LEU A 40 3.32 1.95 12.27
N GLY A 41 3.53 1.91 13.58
CA GLY A 41 4.72 1.33 14.20
C GLY A 41 5.74 2.35 14.68
N GLU A 42 6.92 1.85 15.03
CA GLU A 42 8.03 2.67 15.52
C GLU A 42 8.87 3.21 14.36
N GLU A 43 9.30 4.47 14.42
CA GLU A 43 10.15 5.08 13.38
C GLU A 43 11.46 4.31 13.19
N SER A 44 11.96 3.68 14.25
CA SER A 44 13.19 2.87 14.24
C SER A 44 13.03 1.46 13.72
N ALA A 45 11.81 1.01 13.40
CA ALA A 45 11.58 -0.35 12.90
C ALA A 45 12.36 -0.59 11.59
N PRO A 46 13.07 -1.74 11.47
CA PRO A 46 14.03 -1.95 10.39
C PRO A 46 13.41 -2.24 9.02
N VAL A 47 12.19 -2.79 8.96
CA VAL A 47 11.53 -3.20 7.72
C VAL A 47 10.41 -2.24 7.37
N GLU A 48 10.29 -1.89 6.11
CA GLU A 48 9.27 -0.99 5.58
C GLU A 48 8.27 -1.77 4.73
N ILE A 49 7.00 -1.77 5.14
CA ILE A 49 5.89 -2.35 4.40
C ILE A 49 5.03 -1.21 3.88
N VAL A 50 4.67 -1.21 2.61
CA VAL A 50 3.75 -0.22 2.04
C VAL A 50 2.63 -0.89 1.27
N GLU A 51 1.40 -0.44 1.52
CA GLU A 51 0.23 -0.72 0.70
C GLU A 51 -0.01 0.44 -0.26
N PHE A 52 -0.06 0.14 -1.57
CA PHE A 52 -0.69 1.02 -2.55
C PHE A 52 -2.17 0.67 -2.63
N GLY A 53 -3.01 1.59 -2.18
CA GLY A 53 -4.43 1.34 -1.97
C GLY A 53 -5.35 2.41 -2.56
N ASP A 54 -6.63 2.04 -2.70
CA ASP A 54 -7.71 2.92 -3.15
C ASP A 54 -8.92 2.75 -2.22
N TYR A 55 -9.44 3.84 -1.69
CA TYR A 55 -10.60 3.81 -0.79
C TYR A 55 -11.89 3.28 -1.44
N LYS A 56 -11.91 3.14 -2.77
CA LYS A 56 -13.01 2.51 -3.52
C LYS A 56 -12.75 1.03 -3.83
N CYS A 57 -11.56 0.50 -3.51
CA CYS A 57 -11.20 -0.88 -3.77
C CYS A 57 -11.78 -1.82 -2.71
N PRO A 58 -12.68 -2.77 -3.06
CA PRO A 58 -13.21 -3.73 -2.10
C PRO A 58 -12.13 -4.64 -1.49
N HIS A 59 -11.11 -4.99 -2.29
CA HIS A 59 -10.00 -5.83 -1.81
C HIS A 59 -9.08 -5.09 -0.84
N CYS A 60 -8.91 -3.75 -0.95
CA CYS A 60 -8.24 -2.96 0.07
C CYS A 60 -9.03 -2.96 1.39
N GLY A 61 -10.36 -2.83 1.31
CA GLY A 61 -11.23 -2.99 2.47
C GLY A 61 -11.14 -4.37 3.11
N GLU A 62 -11.07 -5.43 2.30
CA GLU A 62 -10.86 -6.80 2.78
C GLU A 62 -9.48 -6.96 3.44
N PHE A 63 -8.41 -6.49 2.79
CA PHE A 63 -7.05 -6.49 3.33
C PHE A 63 -6.99 -5.78 4.69
N LYS A 64 -7.54 -4.57 4.77
CA LYS A 64 -7.63 -3.77 6.00
C LYS A 64 -8.35 -4.51 7.13
N ASN A 65 -9.40 -5.28 6.80
CA ASN A 65 -10.22 -5.97 7.81
C ASN A 65 -9.67 -7.35 8.21
N THR A 66 -8.81 -7.96 7.41
CA THR A 66 -8.32 -9.34 7.62
C THR A 66 -6.82 -9.40 7.88
N LEU A 67 -5.98 -9.00 6.93
CA LEU A 67 -4.53 -9.14 7.02
C LEU A 67 -3.86 -8.00 7.80
N LEU A 68 -4.27 -6.75 7.61
CA LEU A 68 -3.64 -5.62 8.29
C LEU A 68 -3.67 -5.73 9.83
N PRO A 69 -4.75 -6.20 10.50
CA PRO A 69 -4.72 -6.41 11.94
C PRO A 69 -3.69 -7.45 12.38
N MET A 70 -3.47 -8.50 11.60
CA MET A 70 -2.47 -9.53 11.89
C MET A 70 -1.04 -8.99 11.67
N ILE A 71 -0.81 -8.27 10.56
CA ILE A 71 0.45 -7.58 10.28
C ILE A 71 0.77 -6.60 11.42
N ASN A 72 -0.23 -5.82 11.86
CA ASN A 72 -0.05 -4.89 12.96
C ASN A 72 0.38 -5.62 14.24
N GLN A 73 -0.34 -6.66 14.64
CA GLN A 73 -0.06 -7.42 15.85
C GLN A 73 1.29 -8.14 15.82
N GLU A 74 1.63 -8.79 14.71
CA GLU A 74 2.80 -9.69 14.64
C GLU A 74 4.09 -8.99 14.21
N LEU A 75 3.99 -7.90 13.44
CA LEU A 75 5.15 -7.25 12.84
C LEU A 75 5.33 -5.81 13.30
N VAL A 76 4.23 -5.01 13.35
CA VAL A 76 4.31 -3.58 13.65
C VAL A 76 4.42 -3.33 15.14
N GLU A 77 3.52 -3.88 15.96
CA GLU A 77 3.54 -3.73 17.43
C GLU A 77 4.75 -4.41 18.09
N THR A 78 5.36 -5.36 17.40
CA THR A 78 6.59 -6.02 17.85
C THR A 78 7.86 -5.24 17.47
N GLY A 79 7.73 -4.12 16.74
CA GLY A 79 8.84 -3.30 16.27
C GLY A 79 9.66 -3.92 15.15
N LYS A 80 9.20 -4.99 14.51
CA LYS A 80 9.87 -5.61 13.37
C LYS A 80 9.71 -4.78 12.09
N ALA A 81 8.54 -4.14 11.89
CA ALA A 81 8.25 -3.39 10.66
C ALA A 81 7.47 -2.10 10.94
N LYS A 82 7.54 -1.18 9.98
CA LYS A 82 6.63 -0.04 9.81
C LYS A 82 5.68 -0.35 8.67
N PHE A 83 4.43 0.06 8.79
CA PHE A 83 3.44 -0.11 7.74
C PHE A 83 2.97 1.26 7.25
N TYR A 84 3.14 1.54 5.95
CA TYR A 84 2.76 2.75 5.25
C TYR A 84 1.53 2.53 4.38
N PHE A 85 0.75 3.58 4.17
CA PHE A 85 -0.30 3.61 3.16
C PHE A 85 0.01 4.72 2.15
N MET A 86 0.05 4.36 0.87
CA MET A 86 0.16 5.28 -0.25
C MET A 86 -1.05 5.15 -1.16
N ASN A 87 -1.57 6.27 -1.62
CA ASN A 87 -2.74 6.30 -2.49
C ASN A 87 -2.39 5.88 -3.91
N TYR A 88 -3.14 4.93 -4.46
CA TYR A 88 -3.21 4.65 -5.89
C TYR A 88 -4.66 4.68 -6.34
N SER A 89 -5.19 5.88 -6.52
CA SER A 89 -6.61 6.19 -6.68
C SER A 89 -7.02 6.26 -8.15
N PHE A 90 -7.49 5.15 -8.73
CA PHE A 90 -7.82 5.06 -10.16
C PHE A 90 -9.17 4.40 -10.46
N ILE A 91 -9.84 3.82 -9.46
CA ILE A 91 -11.04 3.00 -9.67
C ILE A 91 -12.26 3.83 -10.06
N ALA A 92 -12.44 4.99 -9.41
CA ALA A 92 -13.58 5.88 -9.65
C ALA A 92 -13.17 7.35 -9.51
N ALA A 93 -14.03 8.28 -9.93
CA ALA A 93 -13.77 9.71 -9.82
C ALA A 93 -13.61 10.16 -8.35
N ASP A 94 -14.38 9.57 -7.44
CA ASP A 94 -14.30 9.84 -6.00
C ASP A 94 -13.15 9.11 -5.28
N SER A 95 -12.43 8.20 -5.95
CA SER A 95 -11.14 7.69 -5.47
C SER A 95 -10.12 8.81 -5.27
N THR A 96 -10.01 9.73 -6.24
CA THR A 96 -9.12 10.89 -6.12
C THR A 96 -9.57 11.84 -5.00
N THR A 97 -10.88 12.06 -4.87
CA THR A 97 -11.44 12.91 -3.82
C THR A 97 -11.11 12.36 -2.42
N SER A 98 -11.35 11.07 -2.20
CA SER A 98 -11.07 10.42 -0.91
C SER A 98 -9.56 10.36 -0.61
N ALA A 99 -8.72 10.10 -1.62
CA ALA A 99 -7.26 10.10 -1.47
C ALA A 99 -6.74 11.48 -1.04
N GLN A 100 -7.08 12.55 -1.77
CA GLN A 100 -6.66 13.90 -1.44
C GLN A 100 -7.22 14.40 -0.10
N PHE A 101 -8.42 13.97 0.28
CA PHE A 101 -8.98 14.28 1.59
C PHE A 101 -8.18 13.56 2.70
N GLY A 102 -7.84 12.29 2.54
CA GLY A 102 -6.99 11.55 3.46
C GLY A 102 -5.61 12.19 3.64
N GLU A 103 -4.97 12.60 2.53
CA GLU A 103 -3.71 13.36 2.59
C GLU A 103 -3.88 14.68 3.37
N THR A 104 -5.01 15.37 3.17
CA THR A 104 -5.29 16.61 3.91
C THR A 104 -5.47 16.33 5.41
N VAL A 105 -6.14 15.24 5.77
CA VAL A 105 -6.26 14.83 7.19
C VAL A 105 -4.86 14.59 7.79
N TYR A 106 -4.00 13.87 7.08
CA TYR A 106 -2.64 13.61 7.54
C TYR A 106 -1.84 14.90 7.74
N GLN A 107 -1.84 15.79 6.76
CA GLN A 107 -1.08 17.05 6.80
C GLN A 107 -1.56 17.99 7.90
N GLU A 108 -2.86 18.07 8.14
CA GLU A 108 -3.45 19.04 9.07
C GLU A 108 -3.59 18.52 10.50
N LEU A 109 -3.79 17.21 10.66
CA LEU A 109 -4.09 16.60 11.96
C LEU A 109 -3.07 15.54 12.40
N GLY A 110 -2.15 15.14 11.52
CA GLY A 110 -1.07 14.20 11.82
C GLY A 110 -1.46 12.73 11.74
N ASN A 111 -0.47 11.90 12.07
CA ASN A 111 -0.48 10.46 11.81
C ASN A 111 -1.60 9.71 12.55
N GLU A 112 -1.80 9.98 13.85
CA GLU A 112 -2.83 9.28 14.64
C GLU A 112 -4.22 9.52 14.06
N ARG A 113 -4.55 10.77 13.77
CA ARG A 113 -5.87 11.15 13.23
C ARG A 113 -6.09 10.61 11.82
N PHE A 114 -5.02 10.54 11.02
CA PHE A 114 -5.09 9.91 9.70
C PHE A 114 -5.50 8.44 9.81
N TRP A 115 -4.88 7.65 10.69
CA TRP A 115 -5.19 6.23 10.82
C TRP A 115 -6.57 5.96 11.41
N GLU A 116 -7.05 6.80 12.33
CA GLU A 116 -8.43 6.74 12.82
C GLU A 116 -9.41 7.00 11.68
N PHE A 117 -9.22 8.08 10.92
CA PHE A 117 -10.03 8.41 9.75
C PHE A 117 -9.99 7.30 8.69
N HIS A 118 -8.80 6.82 8.35
CA HIS A 118 -8.56 5.73 7.39
C HIS A 118 -9.36 4.47 7.76
N HIS A 119 -9.33 4.08 9.03
CA HIS A 119 -10.05 2.90 9.50
C HIS A 119 -11.56 3.07 9.37
N ILE A 120 -12.12 4.22 9.72
CA ILE A 120 -13.55 4.49 9.62
C ILE A 120 -13.96 4.62 8.16
N LEU A 121 -13.16 5.26 7.33
CA LEU A 121 -13.47 5.42 5.90
C LEU A 121 -13.60 4.06 5.20
N PHE A 122 -12.68 3.12 5.42
CA PHE A 122 -12.81 1.75 4.91
C PHE A 122 -13.99 0.99 5.53
N ALA A 123 -14.31 1.22 6.80
CA ALA A 123 -15.47 0.60 7.44
C ALA A 123 -16.80 1.10 6.85
N ASN A 124 -16.83 2.32 6.32
CA ASN A 124 -17.96 2.92 5.61
C ASN A 124 -17.94 2.66 4.10
N GLN A 125 -16.99 1.86 3.60
CA GLN A 125 -16.95 1.47 2.20
C GLN A 125 -18.19 0.64 1.84
N THR A 126 -18.95 1.12 0.86
CA THR A 126 -20.11 0.38 0.37
C THR A 126 -19.72 -0.46 -0.84
N ASN A 127 -19.97 -1.76 -0.77
CA ASN A 127 -19.68 -2.72 -1.85
C ASN A 127 -20.83 -2.83 -2.88
N GLU A 128 -21.80 -1.89 -2.86
CA GLU A 128 -22.92 -1.93 -3.78
C GLU A 128 -22.51 -1.40 -5.17
N SER A 129 -22.59 -2.27 -6.17
CA SER A 129 -22.37 -1.90 -7.57
C SER A 129 -23.37 -0.81 -7.98
N GLY A 130 -22.86 0.30 -8.51
CA GLY A 130 -23.66 1.43 -9.00
C GLY A 130 -23.67 2.65 -8.09
N GLN A 131 -22.96 2.65 -6.99
CA GLN A 131 -22.76 3.81 -6.12
C GLN A 131 -21.47 4.57 -6.50
N GLU A 132 -21.47 5.15 -7.69
CA GLU A 132 -20.44 6.09 -8.11
C GLU A 132 -20.62 7.42 -7.35
N ASN A 133 -19.51 8.05 -6.94
CA ASN A 133 -19.45 9.37 -6.30
C ASN A 133 -20.09 9.50 -4.89
N LEU A 134 -20.00 8.48 -4.05
CA LEU A 134 -20.45 8.59 -2.65
C LEU A 134 -19.42 9.23 -1.73
N MET A 135 -18.12 9.19 -2.06
CA MET A 135 -17.07 9.81 -1.25
C MET A 135 -16.94 11.30 -1.57
N SER A 136 -18.08 12.04 -1.43
CA SER A 136 -18.09 13.50 -1.52
C SER A 136 -17.39 14.15 -0.34
N GLU A 137 -17.00 15.41 -0.46
CA GLU A 137 -16.43 16.20 0.65
C GLU A 137 -17.34 16.18 1.90
N ASP A 138 -18.66 16.28 1.71
CA ASP A 138 -19.60 16.24 2.83
C ASP A 138 -19.61 14.89 3.53
N PHE A 139 -19.57 13.78 2.77
CA PHE A 139 -19.46 12.43 3.33
C PHE A 139 -18.14 12.24 4.07
N LEU A 140 -17.02 12.61 3.45
CA LEU A 140 -15.68 12.48 4.06
C LEU A 140 -15.55 13.33 5.33
N SER A 141 -16.14 14.52 5.33
CA SER A 141 -16.20 15.39 6.51
C SER A 141 -17.05 14.79 7.63
N ALA A 142 -18.16 14.12 7.29
CA ALA A 142 -18.98 13.42 8.27
C ALA A 142 -18.23 12.22 8.87
N VAL A 143 -17.48 11.46 8.06
CA VAL A 143 -16.61 10.37 8.53
C VAL A 143 -15.51 10.92 9.45
N LEU A 144 -14.87 12.03 9.08
CA LEU A 144 -13.85 12.65 9.92
C LEU A 144 -14.42 13.14 11.26
N ALA A 145 -15.67 13.64 11.27
CA ALA A 145 -16.34 14.10 12.48
C ALA A 145 -16.59 12.98 13.53
N GLU A 146 -16.46 11.72 13.17
CA GLU A 146 -16.54 10.59 14.11
C GLU A 146 -15.30 10.51 15.03
N VAL A 147 -14.15 11.07 14.59
CA VAL A 147 -12.86 11.00 15.31
C VAL A 147 -12.22 12.37 15.55
N ALA A 148 -12.75 13.43 14.99
CA ALA A 148 -12.20 14.77 15.08
C ALA A 148 -13.20 15.76 15.66
N THR A 149 -12.70 16.85 16.26
CA THR A 149 -13.52 17.96 16.71
C THR A 149 -14.06 18.76 15.51
N GLN A 150 -15.13 19.54 15.75
CA GLN A 150 -15.68 20.42 14.69
C GLN A 150 -14.63 21.40 14.15
N GLU A 151 -13.73 21.92 14.99
CA GLU A 151 -12.67 22.84 14.58
C GLU A 151 -11.66 22.15 13.66
N GLU A 152 -11.28 20.90 13.96
CA GLU A 152 -10.39 20.09 13.12
C GLU A 152 -11.04 19.76 11.78
N VAL A 153 -12.33 19.40 11.77
CA VAL A 153 -13.07 19.15 10.51
C VAL A 153 -13.09 20.39 9.62
N GLU A 154 -13.41 21.57 10.17
CA GLU A 154 -13.42 22.81 9.40
C GLU A 154 -12.02 23.19 8.88
N LYS A 155 -10.97 22.92 9.67
CA LYS A 155 -9.58 23.12 9.26
C LYS A 155 -9.24 22.25 8.06
N VAL A 156 -9.60 20.96 8.09
CA VAL A 156 -9.37 20.02 6.99
C VAL A 156 -10.16 20.42 5.75
N LYS A 157 -11.45 20.78 5.88
CA LYS A 157 -12.28 21.23 4.77
C LYS A 157 -11.69 22.45 4.07
N LEU A 158 -11.22 23.43 4.84
CA LEU A 158 -10.60 24.63 4.27
C LEU A 158 -9.34 24.26 3.49
N SER A 159 -8.45 23.49 4.08
CA SER A 159 -7.18 23.04 3.47
C SER A 159 -7.43 22.19 2.23
N PHE A 160 -8.42 21.30 2.27
CA PHE A 160 -8.85 20.48 1.12
C PHE A 160 -9.38 21.36 -0.03
N SER A 161 -10.24 22.34 0.27
CA SER A 161 -10.77 23.26 -0.75
C SER A 161 -9.68 24.13 -1.41
N GLU A 162 -8.59 24.38 -0.71
CA GLU A 162 -7.39 25.08 -1.22
C GLU A 162 -6.45 24.14 -2.02
N GLY A 163 -6.72 22.85 -2.05
CA GLY A 163 -5.96 21.85 -2.79
C GLY A 163 -4.54 21.59 -2.25
N LYS A 164 -4.29 21.85 -0.96
CA LYS A 164 -2.94 21.77 -0.36
C LYS A 164 -2.33 20.38 -0.42
N ALA A 165 -3.14 19.33 -0.34
CA ALA A 165 -2.67 17.95 -0.37
C ALA A 165 -2.44 17.38 -1.77
N LYS A 166 -2.66 18.17 -2.82
CA LYS A 166 -2.52 17.69 -4.19
C LYS A 166 -1.12 17.18 -4.50
N ASP A 167 -0.08 17.87 -4.04
CA ASP A 167 1.30 17.49 -4.31
C ASP A 167 1.69 16.16 -3.63
N ALA A 168 1.15 15.88 -2.42
CA ALA A 168 1.34 14.60 -1.73
C ALA A 168 0.66 13.47 -2.50
N TRP A 169 -0.59 13.65 -2.90
CA TRP A 169 -1.31 12.71 -3.74
C TRP A 169 -0.60 12.49 -5.09
N ASP A 170 -0.13 13.53 -5.77
CA ASP A 170 0.64 13.41 -7.02
C ASP A 170 1.93 12.59 -6.81
N LYS A 171 2.60 12.73 -5.65
CA LYS A 171 3.79 11.94 -5.28
C LYS A 171 3.43 10.45 -5.17
N ASP A 172 2.35 10.12 -4.49
CA ASP A 172 1.87 8.74 -4.34
C ASP A 172 1.56 8.11 -5.69
N MET A 173 0.74 8.78 -6.50
CA MET A 173 0.37 8.32 -7.84
C MET A 173 1.60 8.14 -8.73
N SER A 174 2.57 9.05 -8.65
CA SER A 174 3.82 8.96 -9.40
C SER A 174 4.67 7.78 -8.94
N THR A 175 4.76 7.54 -7.64
CA THR A 175 5.49 6.40 -7.07
C THR A 175 4.86 5.09 -7.54
N ALA A 176 3.55 4.91 -7.42
CA ALA A 176 2.85 3.73 -7.90
C ALA A 176 3.06 3.49 -9.40
N ASN A 177 2.94 4.55 -10.22
CA ASN A 177 3.15 4.45 -11.67
C ASN A 177 4.59 4.08 -12.03
N ASN A 178 5.59 4.66 -11.36
CA ASN A 178 7.01 4.35 -11.59
C ASN A 178 7.34 2.89 -11.24
N LEU A 179 6.67 2.33 -10.24
CA LEU A 179 6.75 0.92 -9.87
C LEU A 179 5.90 0.01 -10.75
N SER A 180 5.19 0.57 -11.73
CA SER A 180 4.26 -0.18 -12.60
C SER A 180 3.13 -0.89 -11.83
N VAL A 181 2.74 -0.36 -10.66
CA VAL A 181 1.56 -0.82 -9.94
C VAL A 181 0.34 -0.69 -10.86
N ASN A 182 -0.46 -1.75 -10.96
CA ASN A 182 -1.59 -1.80 -11.89
C ASN A 182 -2.89 -2.32 -11.25
N SER A 183 -2.84 -2.65 -9.96
CA SER A 183 -3.96 -3.12 -9.15
C SER A 183 -3.84 -2.65 -7.71
N THR A 184 -4.95 -2.74 -6.95
CA THR A 184 -4.97 -2.47 -5.51
C THR A 184 -5.69 -3.60 -4.78
N PRO A 185 -5.26 -3.98 -3.58
CA PRO A 185 -4.02 -3.54 -2.96
C PRO A 185 -2.80 -4.15 -3.67
N THR A 186 -1.70 -3.40 -3.76
CA THR A 186 -0.38 -3.92 -4.09
C THR A 186 0.55 -3.59 -2.92
N ILE A 187 1.29 -4.59 -2.45
CA ILE A 187 2.13 -4.48 -1.26
C ILE A 187 3.59 -4.61 -1.64
N TYR A 188 4.43 -3.76 -1.05
CA TYR A 188 5.89 -3.90 -1.11
C TYR A 188 6.45 -4.04 0.30
N ILE A 189 7.47 -4.89 0.45
CA ILE A 189 8.23 -5.09 1.69
C ILE A 189 9.70 -4.81 1.37
N ASP A 190 10.28 -3.78 1.98
CA ASP A 190 11.64 -3.32 1.71
C ASP A 190 11.95 -3.20 0.19
N GLY A 191 11.01 -2.61 -0.55
CA GLY A 191 11.15 -2.37 -1.98
C GLY A 191 10.97 -3.58 -2.89
N LYS A 192 10.51 -4.72 -2.38
CA LYS A 192 10.15 -5.90 -3.17
C LYS A 192 8.65 -6.13 -3.13
N GLU A 193 8.05 -6.39 -4.29
CA GLU A 193 6.62 -6.67 -4.36
C GLU A 193 6.29 -7.98 -3.63
N PHE A 194 5.31 -7.92 -2.75
CA PHE A 194 4.79 -9.09 -2.05
C PHE A 194 3.78 -9.82 -2.95
N THR A 195 4.11 -11.03 -3.34
CA THR A 195 3.28 -11.90 -4.19
C THR A 195 2.71 -13.11 -3.45
N GLY A 196 2.95 -13.19 -2.12
CA GLY A 196 2.40 -14.21 -1.25
C GLY A 196 0.89 -14.04 -1.03
N GLN A 197 0.27 -14.99 -0.35
CA GLN A 197 -1.17 -15.01 -0.11
C GLN A 197 -1.55 -15.17 1.35
N THR A 198 -0.58 -15.49 2.22
CA THR A 198 -0.82 -15.82 3.62
C THR A 198 0.00 -14.94 4.56
N MET A 199 -0.40 -14.90 5.83
CA MET A 199 0.39 -14.22 6.86
C MET A 199 1.77 -14.86 7.03
N ASP A 200 1.89 -16.18 6.88
CA ASP A 200 3.19 -16.87 6.94
C ASP A 200 4.14 -16.37 5.84
N ASP A 201 3.64 -16.16 4.62
CA ASP A 201 4.43 -15.57 3.52
C ASP A 201 4.90 -14.14 3.86
N PHE A 202 4.06 -13.36 4.55
CA PHE A 202 4.41 -12.02 5.03
C PHE A 202 5.54 -12.06 6.05
N VAL A 203 5.41 -12.93 7.06
CA VAL A 203 6.42 -13.10 8.12
C VAL A 203 7.75 -13.55 7.52
N GLU A 204 7.73 -14.54 6.62
CA GLU A 204 8.94 -15.04 5.95
C GLU A 204 9.65 -13.91 5.20
N MET A 205 8.93 -13.12 4.42
CA MET A 205 9.52 -12.02 3.64
C MET A 205 10.07 -10.89 4.53
N VAL A 206 9.42 -10.59 5.66
CA VAL A 206 9.92 -9.61 6.65
C VAL A 206 11.17 -10.12 7.35
N ASP A 207 11.18 -11.39 7.76
CA ASP A 207 12.35 -12.01 8.43
C ASP A 207 13.55 -12.08 7.45
N GLU A 208 13.35 -12.44 6.18
CA GLU A 208 14.40 -12.39 5.14
C GLU A 208 14.95 -10.97 4.92
N SER A 209 14.09 -9.95 5.00
CA SER A 209 14.48 -8.53 4.85
C SER A 209 15.31 -8.06 6.06
N THR A 210 15.05 -8.59 7.24
CA THR A 210 15.81 -8.27 8.46
C THR A 210 17.19 -8.90 8.42
N ASP A 211 17.30 -10.16 7.99
CA ASP A 211 18.58 -10.90 7.95
C ASP A 211 19.55 -10.36 6.88
N GLY A 212 19.07 -9.56 5.94
CA GLY A 212 19.86 -8.94 4.89
C GLY A 212 20.48 -7.58 5.25
N LYS A 213 20.15 -7.03 6.43
CA LYS A 213 20.65 -5.75 6.97
C LYS A 213 21.67 -5.97 8.07
#